data_0b57e60dfa84292545a95242d92be3fd
#
_entry.id   0b57e60dfa84292545a95242d92be3fd
#
_cell.length_a   1.000
_cell.length_b   1.000
_cell.length_c   1.000
_cell.angle_alpha   90.00
_cell.angle_beta   90.00
_cell.angle_gamma   90.00
#
_symmetry.space_group_name_H-M   'P 1'
#
loop_
_entity.id
_entity.type
_entity.pdbx_description
1 polymer ?
#
loop_
_entity_poly.entity_id
_entity_poly.type
_entity_poly.pdbx_seq_one_letter_code
_entity_poly.pdbx_strand_id
1 'polypeptide(L)'
;MNALQNPLRSGRRLWIGIPSTELDAATEGLLTDLQPGGVILFRRNIDSAQQVKKLTTALRETAGESLHICIDQEGGRVVRFPDGVTFFPGNMSLGAWACTDPQEAREMAFAQGWHTGRELRDLGIDVNLAPCVDLVASADSRGIGSRSFGSDPQRALQLATALGEGMRSAGVLDCWKHFPGLGRVTVDPHFGLPATDPDETGFDLKPFAGAAAAGAAIVMTSHVIARALDQDQPVTTSVRAVNALRNDLGFQGAVMTDCLEMGGVSGLSPAEVAQGAVEAGHDILLVSHTAELQREIHQQMEREIARDEGHRRSVERLDVLSSAPRPTAAADQMSGPEVAQRICRGGVSLLRGSLPPLPLKDEWTLILPEQFSHSPVEDPRPADELELLASELPAVTTVFKFDSVKDLLTLSAREGDSPAGTHWILALQGARLQSDCQEIIEAVAQRLESLVILLLDDPRDLAVMPEAENLAVLCAHGTRPLHLQILAEVLRGETRPTGGQPL
;
A
#
# COMPACT_ATOMS: atom_id res chain seq x y z
N MET A 1 -22.59 27.28 26.22
CA MET A 1 -22.05 26.66 25.00
C MET A 1 -21.40 25.37 25.44
N ASN A 2 -21.90 24.23 24.97
CA ASN A 2 -21.36 22.93 25.33
C ASN A 2 -19.92 22.86 24.85
N ALA A 3 -19.01 22.32 25.67
CA ALA A 3 -17.59 22.20 25.34
C ALA A 3 -17.35 21.50 23.99
N LEU A 4 -18.28 20.67 23.50
CA LEU A 4 -18.28 19.98 22.19
C LEU A 4 -18.45 20.89 20.95
N GLN A 5 -18.69 22.20 21.06
CA GLN A 5 -19.01 23.10 19.95
C GLN A 5 -17.97 24.19 19.67
N ASN A 6 -16.75 24.11 20.23
CA ASN A 6 -15.70 25.06 19.86
C ASN A 6 -14.97 24.58 18.59
N PRO A 7 -15.14 25.20 17.42
CA PRO A 7 -14.52 24.77 16.16
C PRO A 7 -12.98 24.91 16.15
N LEU A 8 -12.41 25.64 17.09
CA LEU A 8 -10.97 25.95 17.16
C LEU A 8 -10.19 25.03 18.12
N ARG A 9 -10.65 23.79 18.36
CA ARG A 9 -9.96 22.87 19.25
C ARG A 9 -8.74 22.23 18.58
N SER A 10 -7.66 22.12 19.33
CA SER A 10 -6.43 21.42 18.97
C SER A 10 -6.70 19.98 18.54
N GLY A 11 -7.53 19.25 19.29
CA GLY A 11 -7.89 17.86 19.03
C GLY A 11 -8.43 17.58 17.64
N ARG A 12 -9.07 18.55 16.97
CA ARG A 12 -9.53 18.38 15.59
C ARG A 12 -8.42 18.07 14.58
N ARG A 13 -7.20 18.53 14.86
CA ARG A 13 -6.01 18.28 14.04
C ARG A 13 -5.26 17.01 14.45
N LEU A 14 -5.65 16.36 15.54
CA LEU A 14 -5.06 15.10 16.00
C LEU A 14 -5.94 13.93 15.55
N TRP A 15 -5.35 12.99 14.81
CA TRP A 15 -5.97 11.73 14.47
C TRP A 15 -5.24 10.60 15.19
N ILE A 16 -5.99 9.70 15.82
CA ILE A 16 -5.45 8.71 16.75
C ILE A 16 -5.82 7.28 16.36
N GLY A 17 -4.99 6.32 16.76
CA GLY A 17 -5.39 4.92 16.75
C GLY A 17 -5.94 4.47 18.10
N ILE A 18 -6.69 3.37 18.08
CA ILE A 18 -7.29 2.75 19.26
C ILE A 18 -6.79 1.30 19.43
N PRO A 19 -6.82 0.72 20.64
CA PRO A 19 -6.18 -0.57 20.92
C PRO A 19 -7.02 -1.79 20.54
N SER A 20 -8.36 -1.69 20.56
CA SER A 20 -9.26 -2.86 20.59
C SER A 20 -10.34 -2.84 19.49
N THR A 21 -11.07 -3.94 19.39
CA THR A 21 -12.22 -4.12 18.46
C THR A 21 -13.50 -3.52 19.00
N GLU A 22 -13.52 -3.10 20.27
CA GLU A 22 -14.69 -2.51 20.94
C GLU A 22 -14.31 -1.20 21.63
N LEU A 23 -15.30 -0.33 21.83
CA LEU A 23 -15.14 0.89 22.62
C LEU A 23 -15.16 0.53 24.10
N ASP A 24 -13.97 0.47 24.73
CA ASP A 24 -13.83 0.28 26.15
C ASP A 24 -13.76 1.62 26.92
N ALA A 25 -13.88 1.58 28.26
CA ALA A 25 -13.88 2.78 29.08
C ALA A 25 -12.59 3.60 28.98
N ALA A 26 -11.45 2.97 28.69
CA ALA A 26 -10.17 3.66 28.51
C ALA A 26 -10.16 4.46 27.19
N THR A 27 -10.66 3.84 26.11
CA THR A 27 -10.80 4.49 24.81
C THR A 27 -11.86 5.60 24.86
N GLU A 28 -12.98 5.37 25.55
CA GLU A 28 -14.02 6.41 25.75
C GLU A 28 -13.45 7.62 26.50
N GLY A 29 -12.66 7.38 27.57
CA GLY A 29 -11.95 8.44 28.29
C GLY A 29 -10.95 9.18 27.39
N LEU A 30 -10.19 8.47 26.57
CA LEU A 30 -9.24 9.05 25.61
C LEU A 30 -9.94 9.95 24.57
N LEU A 31 -11.04 9.50 23.98
CA LEU A 31 -11.84 10.28 23.04
C LEU A 31 -12.40 11.54 23.69
N THR A 32 -12.87 11.43 24.94
CA THR A 32 -13.41 12.56 25.71
C THR A 32 -12.34 13.59 26.03
N ASP A 33 -11.16 13.15 26.42
CA ASP A 33 -10.04 14.01 26.80
C ASP A 33 -9.43 14.74 25.60
N LEU A 34 -9.15 14.00 24.53
CA LEU A 34 -8.45 14.53 23.35
C LEU A 34 -9.38 15.19 22.33
N GLN A 35 -10.63 14.74 22.26
CA GLN A 35 -11.61 15.17 21.25
C GLN A 35 -10.99 15.17 19.84
N PRO A 36 -10.46 14.02 19.38
CA PRO A 36 -9.72 13.93 18.14
C PRO A 36 -10.59 14.21 16.92
N GLY A 37 -9.98 14.72 15.83
CA GLY A 37 -10.65 14.91 14.55
C GLY A 37 -10.86 13.62 13.79
N GLY A 38 -10.09 12.57 14.09
CA GLY A 38 -10.23 11.28 13.44
C GLY A 38 -9.67 10.11 14.24
N VAL A 39 -10.13 8.91 13.85
CA VAL A 39 -9.65 7.62 14.35
C VAL A 39 -9.18 6.77 13.18
N ILE A 40 -7.95 6.24 13.26
CA ILE A 40 -7.43 5.26 12.30
C ILE A 40 -7.64 3.85 12.83
N LEU A 41 -8.18 2.98 11.96
CA LEU A 41 -8.37 1.56 12.22
C LEU A 41 -7.27 0.72 11.55
N PHE A 42 -6.80 -0.28 12.29
CA PHE A 42 -5.83 -1.30 11.84
C PHE A 42 -6.44 -2.69 11.94
N ARG A 43 -5.70 -3.70 11.50
CA ARG A 43 -6.12 -5.12 11.62
C ARG A 43 -6.52 -5.50 13.05
N ARG A 44 -5.85 -4.95 14.07
CA ARG A 44 -6.17 -5.18 15.49
C ARG A 44 -7.58 -4.71 15.92
N ASN A 45 -8.21 -3.87 15.11
CA ASN A 45 -9.54 -3.31 15.38
C ASN A 45 -10.65 -4.04 14.62
N ILE A 46 -10.33 -5.13 13.89
CA ILE A 46 -11.22 -5.77 12.92
C ILE A 46 -11.35 -7.26 13.22
N ASP A 47 -12.53 -7.68 13.63
CA ASP A 47 -12.92 -9.09 13.72
C ASP A 47 -13.84 -9.47 12.55
N SER A 48 -14.79 -8.59 12.23
CA SER A 48 -15.73 -8.76 11.10
C SER A 48 -16.26 -7.40 10.63
N ALA A 49 -16.77 -7.34 9.41
CA ALA A 49 -17.45 -6.16 8.87
C ALA A 49 -18.58 -5.65 9.79
N GLN A 50 -19.38 -6.57 10.36
CA GLN A 50 -20.46 -6.21 11.27
C GLN A 50 -19.94 -5.62 12.59
N GLN A 51 -18.86 -6.17 13.14
CA GLN A 51 -18.23 -5.62 14.34
C GLN A 51 -17.68 -4.22 14.08
N VAL A 52 -16.98 -3.98 12.96
CA VAL A 52 -16.46 -2.66 12.59
C VAL A 52 -17.59 -1.63 12.49
N LYS A 53 -18.73 -1.99 11.88
CA LYS A 53 -19.88 -1.08 11.79
C LYS A 53 -20.42 -0.67 13.17
N LYS A 54 -20.41 -1.59 14.15
CA LYS A 54 -20.77 -1.26 15.53
C LYS A 54 -19.75 -0.35 16.18
N LEU A 55 -18.46 -0.64 15.99
CA LEU A 55 -17.36 0.16 16.53
C LEU A 55 -17.43 1.59 15.98
N THR A 56 -17.55 1.77 14.67
CA THR A 56 -17.60 3.10 14.04
C THR A 56 -18.80 3.91 14.50
N THR A 57 -19.94 3.27 14.72
CA THR A 57 -21.12 3.89 15.30
C THR A 57 -20.86 4.37 16.73
N ALA A 58 -20.34 3.49 17.59
CA ALA A 58 -20.03 3.83 18.99
C ALA A 58 -19.00 4.95 19.12
N LEU A 59 -17.98 4.96 18.26
CA LEU A 59 -16.97 6.03 18.22
C LEU A 59 -17.61 7.39 17.91
N ARG A 60 -18.56 7.47 16.96
CA ARG A 60 -19.26 8.73 16.63
C ARG A 60 -20.25 9.15 17.71
N GLU A 61 -20.96 8.20 18.32
CA GLU A 61 -21.85 8.50 19.45
C GLU A 61 -21.09 9.14 20.62
N THR A 62 -19.82 8.75 20.83
CA THR A 62 -18.97 9.28 21.91
C THR A 62 -18.29 10.59 21.52
N ALA A 63 -17.64 10.66 20.36
CA ALA A 63 -16.80 11.80 19.94
C ALA A 63 -17.55 12.84 19.08
N GLY A 64 -18.74 12.51 18.60
CA GLY A 64 -19.58 13.37 17.73
C GLY A 64 -19.51 12.98 16.24
N GLU A 65 -20.53 13.37 15.51
CA GLU A 65 -20.71 13.06 14.08
C GLU A 65 -19.62 13.61 13.15
N SER A 66 -18.86 14.59 13.60
CA SER A 66 -17.73 15.16 12.84
C SER A 66 -16.43 14.35 12.95
N LEU A 67 -16.43 13.23 13.70
CA LEU A 67 -15.30 12.35 13.80
C LEU A 67 -15.08 11.62 12.47
N HIS A 68 -13.90 11.80 11.87
CA HIS A 68 -13.49 11.01 10.71
C HIS A 68 -12.98 9.63 11.15
N ILE A 69 -13.31 8.61 10.39
CA ILE A 69 -12.76 7.27 10.59
C ILE A 69 -12.00 6.89 9.33
N CYS A 70 -10.72 6.56 9.48
CA CYS A 70 -9.85 6.23 8.37
C CYS A 70 -9.21 4.84 8.50
N ILE A 71 -8.73 4.33 7.37
CA ILE A 71 -8.10 3.01 7.26
C ILE A 71 -7.10 2.99 6.10
N ASP A 72 -6.11 2.10 6.15
CA ASP A 72 -5.26 1.74 5.01
C ASP A 72 -5.84 0.53 4.29
N GLN A 73 -6.69 0.75 3.32
CA GLN A 73 -7.24 -0.30 2.45
C GLN A 73 -6.77 -0.05 1.01
N GLU A 74 -5.47 -0.25 0.77
CA GLU A 74 -4.83 0.03 -0.53
C GLU A 74 -5.13 -1.04 -1.59
N GLY A 75 -5.36 -2.27 -1.11
CA GLY A 75 -5.31 -3.48 -1.91
C GLY A 75 -3.93 -4.16 -1.88
N GLY A 76 -3.81 -5.32 -2.52
CA GLY A 76 -2.56 -6.07 -2.58
C GLY A 76 -1.98 -6.41 -1.21
N ARG A 77 -0.82 -5.85 -0.90
CA ARG A 77 -0.09 -6.10 0.36
C ARG A 77 -0.71 -5.40 1.56
N VAL A 78 -1.36 -4.25 1.36
CA VAL A 78 -1.90 -3.43 2.46
C VAL A 78 -3.41 -3.49 2.46
N VAL A 79 -3.92 -4.46 3.22
CA VAL A 79 -5.35 -4.78 3.36
C VAL A 79 -5.64 -5.11 4.82
N ARG A 80 -6.55 -4.37 5.46
CA ARG A 80 -6.87 -4.57 6.88
C ARG A 80 -8.01 -5.56 7.11
N PHE A 81 -8.93 -5.70 6.15
CA PHE A 81 -10.03 -6.65 6.27
C PHE A 81 -9.61 -8.03 5.78
N PRO A 82 -9.71 -9.09 6.63
CA PRO A 82 -9.43 -10.46 6.21
C PRO A 82 -10.50 -10.99 5.27
N ASP A 83 -11.75 -10.59 5.51
CA ASP A 83 -12.95 -10.95 4.75
C ASP A 83 -14.03 -9.87 4.88
N GLY A 84 -15.18 -10.06 4.21
CA GLY A 84 -16.34 -9.18 4.28
C GLY A 84 -16.23 -7.84 3.54
N VAL A 85 -15.04 -7.57 2.94
CA VAL A 85 -14.78 -6.47 2.01
C VAL A 85 -14.04 -7.07 0.81
N THR A 86 -14.34 -6.58 -0.39
CA THR A 86 -13.69 -7.07 -1.60
C THR A 86 -12.17 -6.87 -1.53
N PHE A 87 -11.44 -7.96 -1.70
CA PHE A 87 -10.00 -7.90 -1.90
C PHE A 87 -9.69 -7.42 -3.33
N PHE A 88 -9.01 -6.30 -3.45
CA PHE A 88 -8.48 -5.83 -4.73
C PHE A 88 -6.98 -6.10 -4.85
N PRO A 89 -6.46 -6.40 -6.07
CA PRO A 89 -5.04 -6.46 -6.33
C PRO A 89 -4.35 -5.13 -6.03
N GLY A 90 -3.05 -5.17 -5.75
CA GLY A 90 -2.25 -3.96 -5.53
C GLY A 90 -2.14 -3.09 -6.78
N ASN A 91 -1.69 -1.86 -6.59
CA ASN A 91 -1.53 -0.87 -7.65
C ASN A 91 -0.63 -1.33 -8.81
N MET A 92 0.38 -2.17 -8.53
CA MET A 92 1.30 -2.70 -9.55
C MET A 92 0.57 -3.55 -10.60
N SER A 93 -0.50 -4.27 -10.23
CA SER A 93 -1.33 -5.02 -11.18
C SER A 93 -2.02 -4.07 -12.19
N LEU A 94 -2.55 -2.94 -11.73
CA LEU A 94 -3.10 -1.89 -12.61
C LEU A 94 -2.00 -1.27 -13.47
N GLY A 95 -0.83 -0.98 -12.87
CA GLY A 95 0.32 -0.44 -13.58
C GLY A 95 0.83 -1.34 -14.70
N ALA A 96 0.90 -2.64 -14.44
CA ALA A 96 1.28 -3.64 -15.44
C ALA A 96 0.26 -3.75 -16.56
N TRP A 97 -1.02 -3.74 -16.22
CA TRP A 97 -2.08 -3.75 -17.24
C TRP A 97 -2.07 -2.48 -18.10
N ALA A 98 -1.86 -1.33 -17.50
CA ALA A 98 -1.79 -0.06 -18.22
C ALA A 98 -0.61 0.06 -19.19
N CYS A 99 0.38 -0.84 -19.13
CA CYS A 99 1.43 -0.93 -20.15
C CYS A 99 0.90 -1.42 -21.50
N THR A 100 -0.17 -2.19 -21.52
CA THR A 100 -0.74 -2.84 -22.71
C THR A 100 -2.12 -2.29 -23.06
N ASP A 101 -2.95 -1.98 -22.06
CA ASP A 101 -4.26 -1.36 -22.24
C ASP A 101 -4.49 -0.27 -21.17
N PRO A 102 -4.00 0.95 -21.41
CA PRO A 102 -4.09 2.03 -20.44
C PRO A 102 -5.53 2.53 -20.22
N GLN A 103 -6.41 2.38 -21.21
CA GLN A 103 -7.79 2.83 -21.07
C GLN A 103 -8.56 1.89 -20.14
N GLU A 104 -8.52 0.60 -20.40
CA GLU A 104 -9.23 -0.40 -19.61
C GLU A 104 -8.69 -0.45 -18.18
N ALA A 105 -7.37 -0.37 -18.00
CA ALA A 105 -6.75 -0.28 -16.65
C ALA A 105 -7.25 0.95 -15.87
N ARG A 106 -7.43 2.11 -16.53
CA ARG A 106 -7.98 3.32 -15.90
C ARG A 106 -9.45 3.16 -15.51
N GLU A 107 -10.26 2.54 -16.37
CA GLU A 107 -11.67 2.26 -16.07
C GLU A 107 -11.80 1.32 -14.87
N MET A 108 -10.95 0.30 -14.80
CA MET A 108 -10.92 -0.63 -13.67
C MET A 108 -10.34 -0.01 -12.39
N ALA A 109 -9.41 0.93 -12.49
CA ALA A 109 -8.94 1.70 -11.35
C ALA A 109 -10.08 2.53 -10.72
N PHE A 110 -10.91 3.17 -11.56
CA PHE A 110 -12.12 3.86 -11.09
C PHE A 110 -13.10 2.90 -10.41
N ALA A 111 -13.39 1.76 -11.05
CA ALA A 111 -14.30 0.75 -10.53
C ALA A 111 -13.79 0.18 -9.18
N GLN A 112 -12.49 -0.11 -9.05
CA GLN A 112 -11.86 -0.50 -7.79
C GLN A 112 -12.10 0.55 -6.71
N GLY A 113 -11.79 1.82 -7.03
CA GLY A 113 -11.99 2.94 -6.10
C GLY A 113 -13.45 3.07 -5.64
N TRP A 114 -14.38 2.95 -6.58
CA TRP A 114 -15.80 3.05 -6.29
C TRP A 114 -16.29 1.91 -5.37
N HIS A 115 -15.92 0.65 -5.67
CA HIS A 115 -16.30 -0.50 -4.84
C HIS A 115 -15.66 -0.41 -3.44
N THR A 116 -14.36 -0.12 -3.36
CA THR A 116 -13.66 0.08 -2.08
C THR A 116 -14.35 1.18 -1.27
N GLY A 117 -14.60 2.34 -1.87
CA GLY A 117 -15.26 3.45 -1.20
C GLY A 117 -16.66 3.10 -0.71
N ARG A 118 -17.48 2.44 -1.54
CA ARG A 118 -18.83 2.01 -1.16
C ARG A 118 -18.81 1.07 0.04
N GLU A 119 -17.95 0.03 -0.02
CA GLU A 119 -17.87 -0.97 1.03
C GLU A 119 -17.35 -0.36 2.35
N LEU A 120 -16.33 0.50 2.30
CA LEU A 120 -15.83 1.21 3.48
C LEU A 120 -16.87 2.15 4.09
N ARG A 121 -17.58 2.92 3.26
CA ARG A 121 -18.65 3.80 3.74
C ARG A 121 -19.79 3.03 4.42
N ASP A 122 -20.17 1.86 3.90
CA ASP A 122 -21.19 1.01 4.49
C ASP A 122 -20.80 0.51 5.89
N LEU A 123 -19.51 0.52 6.20
CA LEU A 123 -18.94 0.23 7.52
C LEU A 123 -18.73 1.48 8.39
N GLY A 124 -19.08 2.67 7.88
CA GLY A 124 -18.91 3.93 8.58
C GLY A 124 -17.48 4.48 8.51
N ILE A 125 -16.69 4.12 7.52
CA ILE A 125 -15.35 4.63 7.28
C ILE A 125 -15.42 5.74 6.22
N ASP A 126 -14.85 6.91 6.51
CA ASP A 126 -14.98 8.12 5.68
C ASP A 126 -13.75 8.41 4.83
N VAL A 127 -12.59 7.88 5.24
CA VAL A 127 -11.31 8.18 4.61
C VAL A 127 -10.55 6.87 4.36
N ASN A 128 -10.11 6.67 3.13
CA ASN A 128 -9.14 5.63 2.82
C ASN A 128 -7.77 6.27 2.60
N LEU A 129 -6.76 5.83 3.36
CA LEU A 129 -5.38 6.28 3.21
C LEU A 129 -4.74 5.62 1.97
N ALA A 130 -5.31 5.89 0.83
CA ALA A 130 -4.95 5.44 -0.52
C ALA A 130 -5.35 6.52 -1.55
N PRO A 131 -4.69 6.58 -2.71
CA PRO A 131 -3.69 5.67 -3.26
C PRO A 131 -2.25 5.95 -2.78
N CYS A 132 -1.41 4.91 -2.79
CA CYS A 132 0.03 5.07 -2.76
C CYS A 132 0.51 5.45 -4.17
N VAL A 133 1.07 6.67 -4.32
CA VAL A 133 1.54 7.21 -5.61
C VAL A 133 3.07 7.26 -5.71
N ASP A 134 3.76 6.68 -4.75
CA ASP A 134 5.22 6.54 -4.78
C ASP A 134 5.66 5.79 -6.03
N LEU A 135 6.70 6.29 -6.72
CA LEU A 135 7.24 5.69 -7.92
C LEU A 135 8.39 4.75 -7.59
N VAL A 136 8.29 3.51 -8.03
CA VAL A 136 9.40 2.55 -7.87
C VAL A 136 10.39 2.74 -9.00
N ALA A 137 11.49 3.45 -8.75
CA ALA A 137 12.49 3.77 -9.75
C ALA A 137 13.89 3.25 -9.42
N SER A 138 14.15 2.73 -8.23
CA SER A 138 15.42 2.16 -7.81
C SER A 138 15.30 0.66 -7.52
N ALA A 139 16.27 -0.12 -8.00
CA ALA A 139 16.38 -1.54 -7.69
C ALA A 139 16.54 -1.80 -6.18
N ASP A 140 17.23 -0.90 -5.49
CA ASP A 140 17.59 -1.03 -4.07
C ASP A 140 16.50 -0.48 -3.12
N SER A 141 15.46 0.16 -3.67
CA SER A 141 14.37 0.70 -2.86
C SER A 141 13.65 -0.40 -2.08
N ARG A 142 13.41 -0.13 -0.80
CA ARG A 142 12.69 -1.03 0.12
C ARG A 142 11.42 -0.34 0.62
N GLY A 143 10.39 -1.08 0.90
CA GLY A 143 9.17 -0.57 1.55
C GLY A 143 7.97 -0.30 0.64
N ILE A 144 8.13 0.20 -0.59
CA ILE A 144 7.00 0.48 -1.48
C ILE A 144 6.63 -0.75 -2.33
N GLY A 145 7.58 -1.29 -3.12
CA GLY A 145 7.33 -2.49 -3.93
C GLY A 145 6.05 -2.41 -4.77
N SER A 146 5.26 -3.47 -4.73
CA SER A 146 3.99 -3.58 -5.48
C SER A 146 2.85 -2.64 -5.01
N ARG A 147 3.06 -1.86 -3.94
CA ARG A 147 2.15 -0.76 -3.58
C ARG A 147 2.16 0.38 -4.62
N SER A 148 3.23 0.50 -5.40
CA SER A 148 3.37 1.46 -6.50
C SER A 148 2.58 1.06 -7.74
N PHE A 149 2.19 2.03 -8.57
CA PHE A 149 1.71 1.81 -9.95
C PHE A 149 2.87 1.55 -10.95
N GLY A 150 4.12 1.57 -10.51
CA GLY A 150 5.33 1.39 -11.33
C GLY A 150 6.24 2.61 -11.34
N SER A 151 7.10 2.71 -12.37
CA SER A 151 8.11 3.78 -12.47
C SER A 151 7.66 4.98 -13.31
N ASP A 152 6.60 4.86 -14.13
CA ASP A 152 6.13 5.94 -14.99
C ASP A 152 5.21 6.91 -14.21
N PRO A 153 5.62 8.17 -13.97
CA PRO A 153 4.84 9.13 -13.19
C PRO A 153 3.52 9.53 -13.85
N GLN A 154 3.43 9.51 -15.19
CA GLN A 154 2.21 9.87 -15.89
C GLN A 154 1.16 8.75 -15.76
N ARG A 155 1.60 7.50 -15.90
CA ARG A 155 0.75 6.32 -15.68
C ARG A 155 0.26 6.27 -14.24
N ALA A 156 1.17 6.46 -13.27
CA ALA A 156 0.80 6.51 -11.84
C ALA A 156 -0.23 7.59 -11.57
N LEU A 157 -0.05 8.80 -12.11
CA LEU A 157 -1.01 9.89 -11.97
C LEU A 157 -2.38 9.55 -12.56
N GLN A 158 -2.44 8.98 -13.76
CA GLN A 158 -3.71 8.63 -14.43
C GLN A 158 -4.51 7.58 -13.64
N LEU A 159 -3.83 6.53 -13.17
CA LEU A 159 -4.45 5.44 -12.41
C LEU A 159 -4.88 5.92 -11.01
N ALA A 160 -4.01 6.67 -10.31
CA ALA A 160 -4.31 7.23 -9.01
C ALA A 160 -5.50 8.21 -9.06
N THR A 161 -5.57 9.03 -10.11
CA THR A 161 -6.71 9.94 -10.36
C THR A 161 -8.01 9.15 -10.48
N ALA A 162 -8.03 8.12 -11.33
CA ALA A 162 -9.22 7.31 -11.54
C ALA A 162 -9.66 6.58 -10.25
N LEU A 163 -8.71 6.00 -9.51
CA LEU A 163 -8.99 5.32 -8.25
C LEU A 163 -9.52 6.28 -7.19
N GLY A 164 -8.89 7.46 -7.03
CA GLY A 164 -9.36 8.50 -6.12
C GLY A 164 -10.75 9.04 -6.49
N GLU A 165 -11.00 9.30 -7.77
CA GLU A 165 -12.34 9.69 -8.27
C GLU A 165 -13.39 8.64 -7.95
N GLY A 166 -13.07 7.36 -8.12
CA GLY A 166 -13.96 6.25 -7.76
C GLY A 166 -14.33 6.28 -6.27
N MET A 167 -13.33 6.38 -5.37
CA MET A 167 -13.56 6.47 -3.92
C MET A 167 -14.43 7.68 -3.55
N ARG A 168 -14.10 8.87 -4.06
CA ARG A 168 -14.88 10.09 -3.78
C ARG A 168 -16.30 9.99 -4.35
N SER A 169 -16.48 9.40 -5.53
CA SER A 169 -17.82 9.15 -6.10
C SER A 169 -18.66 8.21 -5.25
N ALA A 170 -18.03 7.32 -4.48
CA ALA A 170 -18.68 6.46 -3.51
C ALA A 170 -18.87 7.14 -2.13
N GLY A 171 -18.36 8.35 -1.92
CA GLY A 171 -18.49 9.12 -0.69
C GLY A 171 -17.42 8.83 0.36
N VAL A 172 -16.24 8.35 -0.04
CA VAL A 172 -15.05 8.15 0.81
C VAL A 172 -13.91 9.01 0.29
N LEU A 173 -13.26 9.74 1.18
CA LEU A 173 -12.14 10.63 0.85
C LEU A 173 -10.89 9.81 0.61
N ASP A 174 -10.09 10.23 -0.38
CA ASP A 174 -8.80 9.66 -0.71
C ASP A 174 -7.65 10.39 -0.03
N CYS A 175 -6.53 9.69 0.18
CA CYS A 175 -5.30 10.25 0.72
C CYS A 175 -4.11 9.79 -0.13
N TRP A 176 -3.51 10.72 -0.86
CA TRP A 176 -2.35 10.44 -1.71
C TRP A 176 -1.06 10.44 -0.90
N LYS A 177 -0.25 9.40 -1.05
CA LYS A 177 0.93 9.19 -0.19
C LYS A 177 2.10 8.55 -0.92
N HIS A 178 3.35 8.80 -0.45
CA HIS A 178 3.80 9.58 0.71
C HIS A 178 4.66 10.74 0.21
N PHE A 179 4.13 11.96 0.24
CA PHE A 179 4.85 13.14 -0.26
C PHE A 179 6.21 13.31 0.44
N PRO A 180 7.31 13.57 -0.27
CA PRO A 180 7.43 13.88 -1.70
C PRO A 180 7.69 12.65 -2.58
N GLY A 181 7.66 11.44 -2.05
CA GLY A 181 7.93 10.17 -2.71
C GLY A 181 8.94 9.31 -1.94
N LEU A 182 8.63 8.03 -1.77
CA LEU A 182 9.46 7.04 -1.06
C LEU A 182 10.03 5.96 -1.99
N GLY A 183 9.78 6.04 -3.29
CA GLY A 183 10.15 4.97 -4.21
C GLY A 183 11.65 4.82 -4.47
N ARG A 184 12.48 5.73 -3.98
CA ARG A 184 13.95 5.72 -4.13
C ARG A 184 14.70 5.53 -2.83
N VAL A 185 14.03 5.57 -1.67
CA VAL A 185 14.70 5.43 -0.39
C VAL A 185 15.19 3.99 -0.19
N THR A 186 16.42 3.87 0.32
CA THR A 186 17.04 2.57 0.64
C THR A 186 16.80 2.15 2.08
N VAL A 187 16.37 3.08 2.94
CA VAL A 187 15.97 2.84 4.33
C VAL A 187 14.46 3.05 4.43
N ASP A 188 13.76 2.07 4.97
CA ASP A 188 12.33 2.17 5.23
C ASP A 188 12.10 3.15 6.42
N PRO A 189 11.22 4.18 6.27
CA PRO A 189 10.93 5.14 7.33
C PRO A 189 10.40 4.54 8.64
N HIS A 190 9.92 3.30 8.62
CA HIS A 190 9.55 2.58 9.85
C HIS A 190 10.76 2.28 10.75
N PHE A 191 11.95 2.18 10.19
CA PHE A 191 13.17 1.80 10.92
C PHE A 191 14.16 2.94 11.12
N GLY A 192 14.06 4.05 10.39
CA GLY A 192 14.98 5.17 10.49
C GLY A 192 14.61 6.31 9.56
N LEU A 193 15.36 7.41 9.65
CA LEU A 193 15.16 8.59 8.81
C LEU A 193 15.93 8.45 7.49
N PRO A 194 15.26 8.18 6.35
CA PRO A 194 15.90 8.15 5.05
C PRO A 194 16.15 9.56 4.49
N ALA A 195 17.01 9.64 3.50
CA ALA A 195 17.22 10.86 2.71
C ALA A 195 17.19 10.53 1.21
N THR A 196 16.72 11.48 0.39
CA THR A 196 16.71 11.37 -1.08
C THR A 196 17.70 12.37 -1.68
N ASP A 197 18.27 12.03 -2.85
CA ASP A 197 19.12 12.94 -3.59
C ASP A 197 18.33 14.08 -4.25
N PRO A 198 18.89 15.30 -4.34
CA PRO A 198 18.19 16.47 -4.90
C PRO A 198 17.73 16.28 -6.33
N ASP A 199 18.53 15.63 -7.18
CA ASP A 199 18.24 15.48 -8.61
C ASP A 199 17.07 14.53 -8.88
N GLU A 200 16.73 13.67 -7.93
CA GLU A 200 15.68 12.66 -8.05
C GLU A 200 14.31 13.15 -7.60
N THR A 201 14.26 14.10 -6.67
CA THR A 201 13.01 14.58 -6.05
C THR A 201 12.05 15.16 -7.09
N GLY A 202 12.54 15.87 -8.09
CA GLY A 202 11.70 16.46 -9.14
C GLY A 202 10.91 15.41 -9.96
N PHE A 203 11.43 14.20 -10.07
CA PHE A 203 10.72 13.09 -10.71
C PHE A 203 9.61 12.54 -9.82
N ASP A 204 9.92 12.30 -8.55
CA ASP A 204 8.99 11.74 -7.56
C ASP A 204 7.83 12.70 -7.21
N LEU A 205 8.05 14.01 -7.37
CA LEU A 205 7.01 15.03 -7.19
C LEU A 205 5.92 15.04 -8.27
N LYS A 206 6.14 14.44 -9.45
CA LYS A 206 5.19 14.53 -10.57
C LYS A 206 3.78 14.01 -10.25
N PRO A 207 3.59 12.86 -9.57
CA PRO A 207 2.25 12.43 -9.17
C PRO A 207 1.57 13.43 -8.23
N PHE A 208 2.32 14.01 -7.29
CA PHE A 208 1.78 14.98 -6.33
C PHE A 208 1.44 16.33 -6.98
N ALA A 209 2.17 16.74 -8.01
CA ALA A 209 1.81 17.91 -8.82
C ALA A 209 0.42 17.74 -9.46
N GLY A 210 0.04 16.51 -9.79
CA GLY A 210 -1.29 16.21 -10.32
C GLY A 210 -2.38 16.07 -9.26
N ALA A 211 -2.04 15.88 -8.00
CA ALA A 211 -3.02 15.64 -6.92
C ALA A 211 -4.03 16.78 -6.76
N ALA A 212 -3.58 18.05 -6.88
CA ALA A 212 -4.45 19.23 -6.81
C ALA A 212 -5.47 19.24 -7.96
N ALA A 213 -5.02 18.99 -9.19
CA ALA A 213 -5.87 18.95 -10.38
C ALA A 213 -6.83 17.73 -10.34
N ALA A 214 -6.40 16.62 -9.75
CA ALA A 214 -7.19 15.42 -9.54
C ALA A 214 -8.27 15.60 -8.45
N GLY A 215 -8.22 16.69 -7.68
CA GLY A 215 -9.15 16.93 -6.57
C GLY A 215 -8.91 16.00 -5.37
N ALA A 216 -7.66 15.57 -5.14
CA ALA A 216 -7.30 14.77 -3.98
C ALA A 216 -7.70 15.47 -2.68
N ALA A 217 -8.32 14.73 -1.76
CA ALA A 217 -8.83 15.32 -0.52
C ALA A 217 -7.69 15.54 0.49
N ILE A 218 -6.78 14.58 0.62
CA ILE A 218 -5.68 14.58 1.58
C ILE A 218 -4.38 14.22 0.85
N VAL A 219 -3.27 14.84 1.25
CA VAL A 219 -1.92 14.37 0.95
C VAL A 219 -1.22 14.03 2.26
N MET A 220 -0.71 12.81 2.39
CA MET A 220 0.11 12.39 3.51
C MET A 220 1.58 12.61 3.19
N THR A 221 2.30 13.24 4.11
CA THR A 221 3.76 13.43 4.02
C THR A 221 4.50 12.27 4.66
N SER A 222 5.71 12.01 4.21
CA SER A 222 6.59 10.98 4.77
C SER A 222 7.64 11.56 5.73
N HIS A 223 8.25 10.68 6.51
CA HIS A 223 9.40 10.99 7.35
C HIS A 223 10.69 10.77 6.53
N VAL A 224 11.03 11.73 5.67
CA VAL A 224 12.22 11.68 4.79
C VAL A 224 12.87 13.06 4.70
N ILE A 225 14.18 13.12 4.65
CA ILE A 225 14.92 14.33 4.26
C ILE A 225 14.95 14.40 2.73
N ALA A 226 14.08 15.19 2.15
CA ALA A 226 14.05 15.45 0.71
C ALA A 226 14.99 16.62 0.40
N ARG A 227 16.26 16.34 0.11
CA ARG A 227 17.31 17.36 0.02
C ARG A 227 17.09 18.43 -1.03
N ALA A 228 16.28 18.17 -2.05
CA ALA A 228 15.87 19.20 -3.01
C ALA A 228 14.89 20.21 -2.42
N LEU A 229 14.12 19.83 -1.40
CA LEU A 229 13.14 20.70 -0.72
C LEU A 229 13.73 21.31 0.54
N ASP A 230 14.43 20.49 1.34
CA ASP A 230 15.10 20.91 2.56
C ASP A 230 16.33 20.02 2.81
N GLN A 231 17.49 20.63 3.02
CA GLN A 231 18.76 19.91 3.18
C GLN A 231 18.85 19.14 4.51
N ASP A 232 18.21 19.67 5.55
CA ASP A 232 18.50 19.30 6.93
C ASP A 232 17.29 18.74 7.68
N GLN A 233 16.07 19.16 7.30
CA GLN A 233 14.85 18.80 8.03
C GLN A 233 14.05 17.71 7.31
N PRO A 234 13.52 16.74 8.04
CA PRO A 234 12.54 15.82 7.47
C PRO A 234 11.28 16.59 7.03
N VAL A 235 10.61 16.13 5.99
CA VAL A 235 9.39 16.77 5.45
C VAL A 235 8.36 17.03 6.55
N THR A 236 8.27 16.16 7.54
CA THR A 236 7.37 16.27 8.69
C THR A 236 7.53 17.60 9.44
N THR A 237 8.76 18.13 9.56
CA THR A 237 9.04 19.36 10.30
C THR A 237 9.53 20.49 9.39
N SER A 238 9.58 20.26 8.08
CA SER A 238 10.08 21.24 7.11
C SER A 238 9.00 22.17 6.61
N VAL A 239 9.04 23.43 7.01
CA VAL A 239 8.22 24.51 6.45
C VAL A 239 8.41 24.64 4.95
N ARG A 240 9.64 24.44 4.43
CA ARG A 240 9.97 24.54 3.01
C ARG A 240 9.27 23.45 2.21
N ALA A 241 9.32 22.20 2.70
CA ALA A 241 8.72 21.08 2.00
C ALA A 241 7.18 21.19 1.93
N VAL A 242 6.53 21.55 3.04
CA VAL A 242 5.07 21.74 3.05
C VAL A 242 4.67 22.95 2.20
N ASN A 243 5.46 24.04 2.21
CA ASN A 243 5.21 25.18 1.32
C ASN A 243 5.38 24.81 -0.16
N ALA A 244 6.30 23.97 -0.54
CA ALA A 244 6.42 23.45 -1.91
C ALA A 244 5.13 22.73 -2.33
N LEU A 245 4.58 21.85 -1.48
CA LEU A 245 3.30 21.19 -1.75
C LEU A 245 2.15 22.20 -1.89
N ARG A 246 2.09 23.20 -1.01
CA ARG A 246 1.01 24.21 -0.97
C ARG A 246 1.09 25.22 -2.13
N ASN A 247 2.27 25.81 -2.31
CA ASN A 247 2.44 26.99 -3.18
C ASN A 247 2.95 26.58 -4.56
N ASP A 248 3.96 25.70 -4.65
CA ASP A 248 4.58 25.36 -5.93
C ASP A 248 3.74 24.32 -6.68
N LEU A 249 3.18 23.33 -5.96
CA LEU A 249 2.29 22.33 -6.54
C LEU A 249 0.80 22.69 -6.43
N GLY A 250 0.45 23.76 -5.70
CA GLY A 250 -0.91 24.30 -5.65
C GLY A 250 -1.93 23.50 -4.85
N PHE A 251 -1.51 22.57 -3.98
CA PHE A 251 -2.41 21.70 -3.24
C PHE A 251 -3.19 22.45 -2.15
N GLN A 252 -4.51 22.41 -2.21
CA GLN A 252 -5.41 23.11 -1.29
C GLN A 252 -6.16 22.18 -0.31
N GLY A 253 -6.08 20.86 -0.49
CA GLY A 253 -6.66 19.88 0.42
C GLY A 253 -5.94 19.80 1.77
N ALA A 254 -6.30 18.86 2.64
CA ALA A 254 -5.64 18.68 3.92
C ALA A 254 -4.26 18.03 3.75
N VAL A 255 -3.26 18.49 4.51
CA VAL A 255 -1.93 17.85 4.61
C VAL A 255 -1.84 17.12 5.93
N MET A 256 -1.58 15.81 5.86
CA MET A 256 -1.47 14.91 7.00
C MET A 256 -0.01 14.46 7.17
N THR A 257 0.46 14.28 8.40
CA THR A 257 1.72 13.57 8.65
C THR A 257 1.51 12.07 8.48
N ASP A 258 2.57 11.32 8.13
CA ASP A 258 2.60 9.90 8.47
C ASP A 258 2.61 9.72 9.99
N CYS A 259 2.52 8.46 10.46
CA CYS A 259 2.44 8.16 11.89
C CYS A 259 3.67 8.67 12.64
N LEU A 260 3.46 9.58 13.60
CA LEU A 260 4.53 10.22 14.38
C LEU A 260 5.24 9.26 15.36
N GLU A 261 4.90 7.97 15.35
CA GLU A 261 5.57 6.92 16.13
C GLU A 261 6.59 6.12 15.31
N MET A 262 6.77 6.45 14.02
CA MET A 262 7.69 5.75 13.14
C MET A 262 9.15 6.11 13.44
N GLY A 263 10.07 5.18 13.09
CA GLY A 263 11.51 5.34 13.29
C GLY A 263 12.11 6.58 12.62
N GLY A 264 11.51 7.07 11.53
CA GLY A 264 11.96 8.26 10.81
C GLY A 264 11.91 9.57 11.61
N VAL A 265 11.15 9.63 12.70
CA VAL A 265 11.12 10.77 13.63
C VAL A 265 11.60 10.43 15.04
N SER A 266 12.06 9.21 15.29
CA SER A 266 12.51 8.74 16.62
C SER A 266 13.70 9.51 17.20
N GLY A 267 14.40 10.31 16.40
CA GLY A 267 15.47 11.21 16.86
C GLY A 267 14.98 12.51 17.50
N LEU A 268 13.68 12.80 17.43
CA LEU A 268 13.04 13.98 18.00
C LEU A 268 12.17 13.58 19.19
N SER A 269 12.06 14.46 20.17
CA SER A 269 11.07 14.27 21.24
C SER A 269 9.65 14.47 20.70
N PRO A 270 8.61 13.91 21.35
CA PRO A 270 7.22 14.12 20.94
C PRO A 270 6.83 15.60 20.84
N ALA A 271 7.36 16.42 21.75
CA ALA A 271 7.13 17.87 21.73
C ALA A 271 7.75 18.54 20.50
N GLU A 272 8.99 18.19 20.14
CA GLU A 272 9.67 18.73 18.96
C GLU A 272 8.98 18.31 17.67
N VAL A 273 8.53 17.05 17.58
CA VAL A 273 7.78 16.55 16.40
C VAL A 273 6.45 17.29 16.26
N ALA A 274 5.68 17.42 17.35
CA ALA A 274 4.38 18.10 17.32
C ALA A 274 4.54 19.59 16.98
N GLN A 275 5.49 20.26 17.60
CA GLN A 275 5.80 21.66 17.30
C GLN A 275 6.21 21.82 15.83
N GLY A 276 7.21 21.06 15.37
CA GLY A 276 7.71 21.16 14.01
C GLY A 276 6.65 20.85 12.96
N ALA A 277 5.78 19.85 13.19
CA ALA A 277 4.70 19.52 12.28
C ALA A 277 3.63 20.62 12.21
N VAL A 278 3.25 21.23 13.34
CA VAL A 278 2.32 22.39 13.38
C VAL A 278 2.94 23.59 12.65
N GLU A 279 4.18 23.93 12.96
CA GLU A 279 4.91 25.06 12.34
C GLU A 279 5.14 24.84 10.83
N ALA A 280 5.38 23.59 10.41
CA ALA A 280 5.51 23.25 8.99
C ALA A 280 4.20 23.44 8.21
N GLY A 281 3.04 23.45 8.88
CA GLY A 281 1.74 23.70 8.26
C GLY A 281 0.94 22.45 7.93
N HIS A 282 1.21 21.31 8.60
CA HIS A 282 0.34 20.14 8.54
C HIS A 282 -1.01 20.43 9.16
N ASP A 283 -2.08 19.98 8.55
CA ASP A 283 -3.45 20.13 9.06
C ASP A 283 -3.82 19.00 10.03
N ILE A 284 -3.27 17.80 9.81
CA ILE A 284 -3.56 16.58 10.57
C ILE A 284 -2.24 15.96 11.05
N LEU A 285 -2.16 15.69 12.35
CA LEU A 285 -1.08 14.92 12.98
C LEU A 285 -1.60 13.53 13.34
N LEU A 286 -0.95 12.47 12.81
CA LEU A 286 -1.37 11.09 13.00
C LEU A 286 -0.52 10.40 14.09
N VAL A 287 -1.18 9.85 15.13
CA VAL A 287 -0.55 9.09 16.22
C VAL A 287 -1.32 7.80 16.47
N SER A 288 -0.78 6.67 16.05
CA SER A 288 -1.58 5.48 15.74
C SER A 288 -1.64 4.43 16.85
N HIS A 289 -0.72 4.45 17.86
CA HIS A 289 -0.56 3.27 18.74
C HIS A 289 -0.61 3.58 20.23
N THR A 290 0.11 4.59 20.70
CA THR A 290 0.40 4.81 22.12
C THR A 290 -0.44 5.92 22.71
N ALA A 291 -1.35 5.60 23.63
CA ALA A 291 -2.26 6.57 24.23
C ALA A 291 -1.54 7.67 25.01
N GLU A 292 -0.43 7.33 25.68
CA GLU A 292 0.42 8.30 26.40
C GLU A 292 1.01 9.32 25.43
N LEU A 293 1.53 8.88 24.29
CA LEU A 293 2.09 9.75 23.26
C LEU A 293 1.01 10.62 22.61
N GLN A 294 -0.19 10.07 22.38
CA GLN A 294 -1.35 10.84 21.89
C GLN A 294 -1.68 12.00 22.82
N ARG A 295 -1.66 11.79 24.14
CA ARG A 295 -1.88 12.84 25.15
C ARG A 295 -0.75 13.87 25.17
N GLU A 296 0.51 13.43 25.10
CA GLU A 296 1.67 14.31 25.11
C GLU A 296 1.69 15.22 23.88
N ILE A 297 1.48 14.66 22.68
CA ILE A 297 1.39 15.42 21.44
C ILE A 297 0.20 16.39 21.49
N HIS A 298 -0.96 15.96 21.97
CA HIS A 298 -2.12 16.84 22.13
C HIS A 298 -1.83 18.03 23.04
N GLN A 299 -1.19 17.82 24.19
CA GLN A 299 -0.83 18.90 25.11
C GLN A 299 0.15 19.89 24.47
N GLN A 300 1.11 19.40 23.67
CA GLN A 300 2.03 20.27 22.95
C GLN A 300 1.32 21.05 21.84
N MET A 301 0.45 20.39 21.08
CA MET A 301 -0.37 21.06 20.06
C MET A 301 -1.23 22.19 20.65
N GLU A 302 -1.83 22.02 21.82
CA GLU A 302 -2.58 23.06 22.51
C GLU A 302 -1.73 24.31 22.79
N ARG A 303 -0.47 24.13 23.18
CA ARG A 303 0.47 25.22 23.42
C ARG A 303 0.86 25.95 22.14
N GLU A 304 1.15 25.21 21.08
CA GLU A 304 1.58 25.75 19.78
C GLU A 304 0.42 26.42 19.04
N ILE A 305 -0.75 25.77 18.99
CA ILE A 305 -1.94 26.30 18.31
C ILE A 305 -2.41 27.63 18.91
N ALA A 306 -2.23 27.84 20.22
CA ALA A 306 -2.52 29.13 20.83
C ALA A 306 -1.70 30.28 20.23
N ARG A 307 -0.61 29.98 19.52
CA ARG A 307 0.31 30.93 18.87
C ARG A 307 0.29 30.81 17.33
N ASP A 308 -0.40 29.80 16.79
CA ASP A 308 -0.42 29.49 15.36
C ASP A 308 -1.52 30.25 14.62
N GLU A 309 -1.15 31.28 13.86
CA GLU A 309 -2.06 32.02 12.97
C GLU A 309 -2.61 31.12 11.83
N GLY A 310 -1.92 30.02 11.49
CA GLY A 310 -2.33 29.03 10.50
C GLY A 310 -3.47 28.12 10.98
N HIS A 311 -3.66 27.99 12.29
CA HIS A 311 -4.63 27.05 12.88
C HIS A 311 -6.05 27.20 12.31
N ARG A 312 -6.53 28.41 12.17
CA ARG A 312 -7.85 28.67 11.58
C ARG A 312 -7.97 28.11 10.16
N ARG A 313 -6.94 28.32 9.34
CA ARG A 313 -6.91 27.80 7.95
C ARG A 313 -6.87 26.27 7.90
N SER A 314 -6.15 25.64 8.83
CA SER A 314 -6.16 24.18 8.98
C SER A 314 -7.56 23.67 9.33
N VAL A 315 -8.23 24.30 10.31
CA VAL A 315 -9.59 23.92 10.69
C VAL A 315 -10.59 24.14 9.53
N GLU A 316 -10.46 25.22 8.78
CA GLU A 316 -11.29 25.47 7.58
C GLU A 316 -11.13 24.36 6.53
N ARG A 317 -9.90 23.83 6.30
CA ARG A 317 -9.68 22.69 5.41
C ARG A 317 -10.32 21.42 5.95
N LEU A 318 -10.25 21.18 7.26
CA LEU A 318 -10.90 20.03 7.90
C LEU A 318 -12.43 20.13 7.83
N ASP A 319 -13.01 21.35 7.87
CA ASP A 319 -14.44 21.55 7.66
C ASP A 319 -14.86 21.20 6.23
N VAL A 320 -13.99 21.47 5.24
CA VAL A 320 -14.21 21.06 3.85
C VAL A 320 -14.21 19.52 3.73
N LEU A 321 -13.29 18.83 4.41
CA LEU A 321 -13.30 17.35 4.45
C LEU A 321 -14.63 16.81 4.99
N SER A 322 -15.16 17.43 6.04
CA SER A 322 -16.42 17.01 6.68
C SER A 322 -17.66 17.24 5.78
N SER A 323 -17.52 18.03 4.70
CA SER A 323 -18.55 18.23 3.67
C SER A 323 -18.44 17.25 2.50
N ALA A 324 -17.96 16.03 2.75
CA ALA A 324 -17.68 15.00 1.75
C ALA A 324 -18.79 14.86 0.68
N PRO A 325 -18.44 14.58 -0.58
CA PRO A 325 -19.40 14.49 -1.66
C PRO A 325 -20.45 13.40 -1.38
N ARG A 326 -21.70 13.70 -1.74
CA ARG A 326 -22.75 12.69 -1.69
C ARG A 326 -22.48 11.64 -2.76
N PRO A 327 -22.68 10.34 -2.44
CA PRO A 327 -22.45 9.28 -3.41
C PRO A 327 -23.25 9.54 -4.69
N THR A 328 -22.57 9.33 -5.80
CA THR A 328 -23.22 9.27 -7.13
C THR A 328 -23.56 7.82 -7.46
N ALA A 329 -24.55 7.61 -8.32
CA ALA A 329 -24.88 6.27 -8.76
C ALA A 329 -23.69 5.67 -9.55
N ALA A 330 -23.40 4.37 -9.29
CA ALA A 330 -22.39 3.67 -10.07
C ALA A 330 -22.80 3.57 -11.54
N ALA A 331 -21.82 3.79 -12.41
CA ALA A 331 -21.97 3.47 -13.83
C ALA A 331 -21.64 2.00 -14.14
N ASP A 332 -21.04 1.27 -13.20
CA ASP A 332 -20.54 -0.09 -13.39
C ASP A 332 -21.59 -1.14 -13.06
N GLN A 333 -21.71 -2.14 -13.94
CA GLN A 333 -22.60 -3.29 -13.77
C GLN A 333 -21.89 -4.50 -13.14
N MET A 334 -20.53 -4.46 -13.05
CA MET A 334 -19.71 -5.53 -12.48
C MET A 334 -19.73 -5.45 -10.94
N SER A 335 -19.65 -6.61 -10.29
CA SER A 335 -19.44 -6.69 -8.84
C SER A 335 -17.96 -6.42 -8.48
N GLY A 336 -17.69 -6.05 -7.22
CA GLY A 336 -16.31 -5.86 -6.74
C GLY A 336 -15.39 -7.05 -7.02
N PRO A 337 -15.78 -8.30 -6.69
CA PRO A 337 -14.98 -9.48 -7.03
C PRO A 337 -14.70 -9.67 -8.53
N GLU A 338 -15.66 -9.36 -9.42
CA GLU A 338 -15.44 -9.42 -10.87
C GLU A 338 -14.41 -8.37 -11.33
N VAL A 339 -14.49 -7.14 -10.80
CA VAL A 339 -13.49 -6.09 -11.04
C VAL A 339 -12.11 -6.53 -10.56
N ALA A 340 -12.01 -7.06 -9.34
CA ALA A 340 -10.75 -7.54 -8.77
C ALA A 340 -10.12 -8.66 -9.63
N GLN A 341 -10.94 -9.62 -10.07
CA GLN A 341 -10.49 -10.71 -10.94
C GLN A 341 -10.00 -10.18 -12.31
N ARG A 342 -10.70 -9.20 -12.88
CA ARG A 342 -10.34 -8.58 -14.16
C ARG A 342 -9.02 -7.82 -14.05
N ILE A 343 -8.80 -7.05 -12.97
CA ILE A 343 -7.53 -6.36 -12.71
C ILE A 343 -6.39 -7.37 -12.56
N CYS A 344 -6.61 -8.43 -11.80
CA CYS A 344 -5.59 -9.45 -11.58
C CYS A 344 -5.19 -10.15 -12.89
N ARG A 345 -6.16 -10.53 -13.73
CA ARG A 345 -5.90 -11.12 -15.07
C ARG A 345 -5.17 -10.15 -15.99
N GLY A 346 -5.59 -8.88 -16.04
CA GLY A 346 -4.95 -7.86 -16.85
C GLY A 346 -3.51 -7.57 -16.42
N GLY A 347 -3.23 -7.71 -15.13
CA GLY A 347 -1.93 -7.41 -14.55
C GLY A 347 -0.87 -8.52 -14.68
N VAL A 348 -1.27 -9.80 -14.79
CA VAL A 348 -0.26 -10.88 -14.88
C VAL A 348 0.62 -10.70 -16.10
N SER A 349 1.94 -10.70 -15.86
CA SER A 349 2.96 -10.37 -16.86
C SER A 349 3.90 -11.55 -17.12
N LEU A 350 4.17 -11.84 -18.39
CA LEU A 350 5.31 -12.68 -18.79
C LEU A 350 6.51 -11.74 -19.01
N LEU A 351 7.40 -11.70 -18.05
CA LEU A 351 8.51 -10.74 -18.02
C LEU A 351 9.74 -11.21 -18.79
N ARG A 352 9.92 -12.54 -18.93
CA ARG A 352 11.05 -13.14 -19.66
C ARG A 352 10.71 -14.51 -20.21
N GLY A 353 11.32 -14.88 -21.33
CA GLY A 353 11.25 -16.21 -21.96
C GLY A 353 9.90 -16.52 -22.58
N SER A 354 9.63 -17.81 -22.71
CA SER A 354 8.39 -18.35 -23.27
C SER A 354 7.85 -19.45 -22.35
N LEU A 355 6.56 -19.44 -22.11
CA LEU A 355 5.93 -20.51 -21.35
C LEU A 355 6.06 -21.86 -22.08
N PRO A 356 6.21 -22.97 -21.36
CA PRO A 356 6.11 -24.31 -21.94
C PRO A 356 4.73 -24.51 -22.60
N PRO A 357 4.55 -25.57 -23.41
CA PRO A 357 3.24 -25.88 -23.95
C PRO A 357 2.16 -25.99 -22.87
N LEU A 358 1.07 -25.26 -23.02
CA LEU A 358 -0.04 -25.23 -22.07
C LEU A 358 -1.25 -26.02 -22.60
N PRO A 359 -2.07 -26.65 -21.73
CA PRO A 359 -1.85 -26.80 -20.27
C PRO A 359 -0.60 -27.64 -19.98
N LEU A 360 0.01 -27.42 -18.81
CA LEU A 360 1.13 -28.24 -18.36
C LEU A 360 0.71 -29.71 -18.30
N LYS A 361 1.49 -30.62 -18.94
CA LYS A 361 1.12 -32.03 -19.12
C LYS A 361 2.03 -33.01 -18.38
N ASP A 362 3.30 -32.61 -18.21
CA ASP A 362 4.29 -33.45 -17.57
C ASP A 362 4.15 -33.36 -16.04
N GLU A 363 4.93 -34.17 -15.31
CA GLU A 363 5.01 -34.06 -13.85
C GLU A 363 5.87 -32.86 -13.47
N TRP A 364 5.29 -31.92 -12.74
CA TRP A 364 5.96 -30.71 -12.29
C TRP A 364 6.20 -30.73 -10.79
N THR A 365 7.34 -30.22 -10.38
CA THR A 365 7.65 -29.95 -8.97
C THR A 365 7.45 -28.48 -8.67
N LEU A 366 6.62 -28.19 -7.67
CA LEU A 366 6.40 -26.84 -7.16
C LEU A 366 7.33 -26.57 -5.98
N ILE A 367 8.09 -25.50 -6.06
CA ILE A 367 9.06 -25.07 -5.04
C ILE A 367 8.62 -23.74 -4.46
N LEU A 368 8.34 -23.70 -3.16
CA LEU A 368 7.76 -22.56 -2.46
C LEU A 368 8.69 -22.04 -1.36
N PRO A 369 8.74 -20.74 -1.09
CA PRO A 369 9.40 -20.22 0.11
C PRO A 369 8.63 -20.66 1.36
N GLU A 370 9.35 -20.99 2.45
CA GLU A 370 8.72 -21.36 3.74
C GLU A 370 8.02 -20.18 4.40
N GLN A 371 8.56 -18.98 4.22
CA GLN A 371 8.03 -17.76 4.83
C GLN A 371 7.91 -16.63 3.82
N PHE A 372 6.91 -15.78 4.02
CA PHE A 372 6.81 -14.52 3.31
C PHE A 372 7.64 -13.42 3.98
N SER A 373 8.29 -12.60 3.16
CA SER A 373 8.85 -11.33 3.64
C SER A 373 7.72 -10.32 3.84
N HIS A 374 7.66 -9.70 5.01
CA HIS A 374 6.68 -8.67 5.34
C HIS A 374 7.35 -7.33 5.62
N SER A 375 6.70 -6.25 5.19
CA SER A 375 6.98 -4.89 5.67
C SER A 375 6.14 -4.61 6.92
N PRO A 376 6.57 -3.72 7.84
CA PRO A 376 5.79 -3.36 9.02
C PRO A 376 4.39 -2.82 8.74
N VAL A 377 4.15 -2.31 7.54
CA VAL A 377 2.83 -1.82 7.11
C VAL A 377 1.85 -2.95 6.78
N GLU A 378 2.35 -4.17 6.58
CA GLU A 378 1.55 -5.34 6.19
C GLU A 378 1.09 -6.13 7.41
N ASP A 379 -0.10 -6.70 7.30
CA ASP A 379 -0.57 -7.65 8.30
C ASP A 379 -0.02 -9.06 8.01
N PRO A 380 0.40 -9.82 9.05
CA PRO A 380 0.88 -11.19 8.91
C PRO A 380 -0.12 -12.08 8.19
N ARG A 381 0.39 -13.01 7.40
CA ARG A 381 -0.41 -13.97 6.62
C ARG A 381 -0.02 -15.41 6.89
N PRO A 382 -0.96 -16.36 6.75
CA PRO A 382 -0.65 -17.77 6.79
C PRO A 382 0.34 -18.16 5.68
N ALA A 383 1.37 -18.92 6.03
CA ALA A 383 2.39 -19.38 5.06
C ALA A 383 1.84 -20.43 4.08
N ASP A 384 0.74 -21.08 4.42
CA ASP A 384 0.08 -22.12 3.63
C ASP A 384 -0.77 -21.57 2.46
N GLU A 385 -1.00 -20.25 2.38
CA GLU A 385 -1.70 -19.66 1.24
C GLU A 385 -1.07 -20.04 -0.11
N LEU A 386 0.28 -20.21 -0.19
CA LEU A 386 0.96 -20.64 -1.42
C LEU A 386 0.64 -22.08 -1.85
N GLU A 387 0.21 -22.93 -0.95
CA GLU A 387 -0.17 -24.32 -1.26
C GLU A 387 -1.42 -24.38 -2.16
N LEU A 388 -2.16 -23.27 -2.25
CA LEU A 388 -3.25 -23.12 -3.22
C LEU A 388 -2.77 -23.40 -4.66
N LEU A 389 -1.55 -22.97 -5.03
CA LEU A 389 -0.99 -23.28 -6.35
C LEU A 389 -0.92 -24.78 -6.61
N ALA A 390 -0.53 -25.58 -5.63
CA ALA A 390 -0.47 -27.05 -5.78
C ALA A 390 -1.87 -27.64 -5.99
N SER A 391 -2.88 -27.16 -5.26
CA SER A 391 -4.25 -27.65 -5.38
C SER A 391 -4.90 -27.27 -6.71
N GLU A 392 -4.50 -26.15 -7.30
CA GLU A 392 -5.04 -25.61 -8.55
C GLU A 392 -4.32 -26.14 -9.81
N LEU A 393 -3.17 -26.80 -9.68
CA LEU A 393 -2.35 -27.28 -10.79
C LEU A 393 -2.25 -28.81 -10.81
N PRO A 394 -3.10 -29.51 -11.59
CA PRO A 394 -3.09 -30.98 -11.66
C PRO A 394 -1.74 -31.60 -12.10
N ALA A 395 -0.92 -30.83 -12.84
CA ALA A 395 0.41 -31.27 -13.27
C ALA A 395 1.44 -31.27 -12.13
N VAL A 396 1.16 -30.59 -11.01
CA VAL A 396 2.04 -30.57 -9.83
C VAL A 396 1.86 -31.86 -9.04
N THR A 397 2.89 -32.69 -9.03
CA THR A 397 2.90 -33.98 -8.33
C THR A 397 3.70 -33.93 -7.04
N THR A 398 4.59 -32.98 -6.90
CA THR A 398 5.48 -32.84 -5.75
C THR A 398 5.61 -31.37 -5.34
N VAL A 399 5.64 -31.12 -4.02
CA VAL A 399 5.83 -29.77 -3.44
C VAL A 399 7.00 -29.82 -2.48
N PHE A 400 7.95 -28.90 -2.64
CA PHE A 400 9.02 -28.64 -1.68
C PHE A 400 8.96 -27.21 -1.16
N LYS A 401 9.43 -27.01 0.07
CA LYS A 401 9.64 -25.70 0.67
C LYS A 401 11.14 -25.44 0.85
N PHE A 402 11.53 -24.18 0.79
CA PHE A 402 12.91 -23.76 1.01
C PHE A 402 12.96 -22.51 1.92
N ASP A 403 13.95 -22.44 2.80
CA ASP A 403 14.23 -21.28 3.66
C ASP A 403 15.14 -20.28 2.97
N SER A 404 16.10 -20.76 2.21
CA SER A 404 17.11 -19.97 1.51
C SER A 404 17.26 -20.42 0.07
N VAL A 405 17.52 -19.47 -0.83
CA VAL A 405 17.82 -19.80 -2.24
C VAL A 405 18.96 -20.83 -2.39
N LYS A 406 19.87 -20.95 -1.41
CA LYS A 406 20.93 -21.94 -1.40
C LYS A 406 20.42 -23.38 -1.30
N ASP A 407 19.25 -23.58 -0.72
CA ASP A 407 18.62 -24.90 -0.62
C ASP A 407 18.26 -25.46 -1.99
N LEU A 408 18.00 -24.57 -2.97
CA LEU A 408 17.69 -24.93 -4.35
C LEU A 408 18.83 -25.71 -5.02
N LEU A 409 20.08 -25.42 -4.69
CA LEU A 409 21.24 -26.19 -5.18
C LEU A 409 21.21 -27.62 -4.67
N THR A 410 20.85 -27.82 -3.40
CA THR A 410 20.73 -29.13 -2.79
C THR A 410 19.56 -29.93 -3.37
N LEU A 411 18.41 -29.24 -3.57
CA LEU A 411 17.23 -29.88 -4.17
C LEU A 411 17.48 -30.29 -5.63
N SER A 412 18.23 -29.49 -6.40
CA SER A 412 18.57 -29.80 -7.79
C SER A 412 19.71 -30.80 -7.96
N ALA A 413 20.51 -31.09 -6.92
CA ALA A 413 21.72 -31.92 -7.00
C ALA A 413 21.51 -33.39 -6.60
N ARG A 414 20.32 -33.81 -6.19
CA ARG A 414 20.06 -35.19 -5.71
C ARG A 414 20.05 -36.16 -6.87
N GLU A 415 21.18 -36.86 -7.07
CA GLU A 415 21.29 -38.02 -7.95
C GLU A 415 20.64 -39.26 -7.28
N GLY A 416 19.83 -40.00 -8.03
CA GLY A 416 19.44 -41.39 -7.71
C GLY A 416 18.06 -41.61 -7.07
N ASP A 417 17.51 -40.66 -6.33
CA ASP A 417 16.13 -40.57 -5.86
C ASP A 417 15.63 -39.16 -6.02
N SER A 418 15.85 -38.57 -7.19
CA SER A 418 15.39 -37.19 -7.43
C SER A 418 13.87 -37.18 -7.37
N PRO A 419 13.28 -36.77 -6.26
CA PRO A 419 11.84 -36.52 -6.21
C PRO A 419 11.47 -35.31 -7.08
N ALA A 420 12.47 -34.62 -7.62
CA ALA A 420 12.29 -33.29 -8.16
C ALA A 420 12.26 -33.22 -9.68
N GLY A 421 12.02 -34.30 -10.43
CA GLY A 421 11.84 -34.24 -11.87
C GLY A 421 12.70 -33.19 -12.60
N THR A 422 12.49 -33.02 -13.89
CA THR A 422 13.24 -32.06 -14.71
C THR A 422 12.42 -30.76 -15.01
N HIS A 423 11.17 -30.67 -14.51
CA HIS A 423 10.27 -29.53 -14.70
C HIS A 423 9.90 -28.88 -13.38
N TRP A 424 10.31 -27.65 -13.19
CA TRP A 424 10.07 -26.93 -11.93
C TRP A 424 9.21 -25.65 -12.12
N ILE A 425 8.32 -25.43 -11.16
CA ILE A 425 7.69 -24.15 -10.90
C ILE A 425 8.28 -23.62 -9.59
N LEU A 426 9.05 -22.54 -9.67
CA LEU A 426 9.74 -21.92 -8.54
C LEU A 426 9.09 -20.58 -8.19
N ALA A 427 8.49 -20.47 -7.02
CA ALA A 427 7.94 -19.23 -6.52
C ALA A 427 8.98 -18.45 -5.71
N LEU A 428 9.17 -17.16 -6.02
CA LEU A 428 10.15 -16.28 -5.39
C LEU A 428 9.53 -14.97 -4.93
N GLN A 429 10.02 -14.47 -3.80
CA GLN A 429 9.72 -13.14 -3.29
C GLN A 429 11.00 -12.48 -2.75
N GLY A 430 11.28 -11.24 -3.17
CA GLY A 430 12.44 -10.50 -2.72
C GLY A 430 13.78 -11.08 -3.16
N ALA A 431 13.82 -11.78 -4.29
CA ALA A 431 14.99 -12.48 -4.82
C ALA A 431 16.20 -11.54 -4.99
N ARG A 432 15.99 -10.29 -5.43
CA ARG A 432 17.04 -9.28 -5.60
C ARG A 432 17.72 -8.87 -4.30
N LEU A 433 17.09 -9.11 -3.16
CA LEU A 433 17.64 -8.78 -1.84
C LEU A 433 18.49 -9.91 -1.25
N GLN A 434 18.57 -11.05 -1.93
CA GLN A 434 19.35 -12.21 -1.52
C GLN A 434 20.66 -12.27 -2.31
N SER A 435 21.77 -12.32 -1.58
CA SER A 435 23.08 -12.53 -2.21
C SER A 435 23.12 -13.87 -2.94
N ASP A 436 23.86 -13.94 -4.02
CA ASP A 436 24.11 -15.15 -4.82
C ASP A 436 22.86 -15.73 -5.54
N CYS A 437 21.69 -15.03 -5.48
CA CYS A 437 20.44 -15.53 -6.04
C CYS A 437 20.56 -15.80 -7.55
N GLN A 438 21.17 -14.88 -8.31
CA GLN A 438 21.33 -15.03 -9.74
C GLN A 438 22.17 -16.27 -10.10
N GLU A 439 23.35 -16.45 -9.46
CA GLU A 439 24.24 -17.57 -9.71
C GLU A 439 23.57 -18.92 -9.38
N ILE A 440 22.80 -18.94 -8.29
CA ILE A 440 22.08 -20.14 -7.85
C ILE A 440 20.98 -20.50 -8.85
N ILE A 441 20.16 -19.53 -9.28
CA ILE A 441 19.08 -19.80 -10.23
C ILE A 441 19.66 -20.21 -11.59
N GLU A 442 20.76 -19.62 -12.03
CA GLU A 442 21.46 -20.02 -13.24
C GLU A 442 21.94 -21.48 -13.17
N ALA A 443 22.57 -21.85 -12.06
CA ALA A 443 23.01 -23.24 -11.83
C ALA A 443 21.85 -24.24 -11.76
N VAL A 444 20.71 -23.84 -11.22
CA VAL A 444 19.49 -24.65 -11.20
C VAL A 444 18.92 -24.80 -12.61
N ALA A 445 18.79 -23.70 -13.36
CA ALA A 445 18.25 -23.72 -14.71
C ALA A 445 19.04 -24.64 -15.66
N GLN A 446 20.37 -24.69 -15.50
CA GLN A 446 21.24 -25.58 -16.30
C GLN A 446 20.98 -27.10 -16.07
N ARG A 447 20.31 -27.47 -14.99
CA ARG A 447 20.03 -28.85 -14.59
C ARG A 447 18.63 -29.32 -14.95
N LEU A 448 17.76 -28.38 -15.34
CA LEU A 448 16.35 -28.63 -15.61
C LEU A 448 16.06 -28.61 -17.12
N GLU A 449 15.04 -29.36 -17.53
CA GLU A 449 14.48 -29.28 -18.88
C GLU A 449 13.56 -28.07 -19.05
N SER A 450 12.86 -27.67 -17.98
CA SER A 450 12.00 -26.50 -17.96
C SER A 450 11.91 -25.89 -16.57
N LEU A 451 12.01 -24.56 -16.50
CA LEU A 451 11.89 -23.77 -15.27
C LEU A 451 10.92 -22.62 -15.49
N VAL A 452 9.82 -22.65 -14.75
CA VAL A 452 8.90 -21.51 -14.65
C VAL A 452 9.11 -20.84 -13.33
N ILE A 453 9.55 -19.57 -13.34
CA ILE A 453 9.69 -18.75 -12.13
C ILE A 453 8.45 -17.89 -11.97
N LEU A 454 7.86 -17.93 -10.78
CA LEU A 454 6.77 -17.09 -10.36
C LEU A 454 7.30 -15.98 -9.44
N LEU A 455 7.48 -14.77 -9.94
CA LEU A 455 7.74 -13.61 -9.10
C LEU A 455 6.41 -13.20 -8.46
N LEU A 456 6.29 -13.44 -7.16
CA LEU A 456 5.02 -13.34 -6.47
C LEU A 456 4.57 -11.89 -6.25
N ASP A 457 5.51 -10.94 -6.09
CA ASP A 457 5.18 -9.59 -5.64
C ASP A 457 5.83 -8.51 -6.51
N ASP A 458 7.14 -8.44 -6.51
CA ASP A 458 7.89 -7.30 -7.05
C ASP A 458 8.57 -7.67 -8.38
N PRO A 459 8.17 -7.05 -9.51
CA PRO A 459 8.78 -7.34 -10.80
C PRO A 459 10.26 -6.96 -10.91
N ARG A 460 10.81 -6.16 -9.96
CA ARG A 460 12.25 -5.85 -9.90
C ARG A 460 13.11 -7.06 -9.60
N ASP A 461 12.54 -8.12 -9.03
CA ASP A 461 13.24 -9.38 -8.85
C ASP A 461 13.70 -10.00 -10.18
N LEU A 462 13.14 -9.55 -11.32
CA LEU A 462 13.61 -9.90 -12.65
C LEU A 462 15.09 -9.56 -12.88
N ALA A 463 15.63 -8.54 -12.20
CA ALA A 463 17.01 -8.10 -12.35
C ALA A 463 18.05 -9.19 -12.00
N VAL A 464 17.68 -10.14 -11.14
CA VAL A 464 18.54 -11.27 -10.73
C VAL A 464 18.12 -12.60 -11.37
N MET A 465 17.23 -12.58 -12.35
CA MET A 465 16.87 -13.78 -13.11
C MET A 465 17.83 -13.96 -14.30
N PRO A 466 18.41 -15.15 -14.51
CA PRO A 466 19.29 -15.41 -15.64
C PRO A 466 18.53 -15.43 -16.97
N GLU A 467 19.28 -15.30 -18.06
CA GLU A 467 18.78 -15.59 -19.40
C GLU A 467 19.06 -17.07 -19.75
N ALA A 468 18.01 -17.85 -19.97
CA ALA A 468 18.10 -19.23 -20.37
C ALA A 468 16.93 -19.62 -21.26
N GLU A 469 17.17 -20.49 -22.27
CA GLU A 469 16.14 -20.87 -23.24
C GLU A 469 15.00 -21.69 -22.61
N ASN A 470 15.27 -22.41 -21.53
CA ASN A 470 14.32 -23.23 -20.81
C ASN A 470 13.63 -22.48 -19.63
N LEU A 471 13.83 -21.19 -19.54
CA LEU A 471 13.30 -20.35 -18.45
C LEU A 471 12.15 -19.47 -18.94
N ALA A 472 11.06 -19.46 -18.15
CA ALA A 472 10.00 -18.46 -18.24
C ALA A 472 9.83 -17.76 -16.90
N VAL A 473 9.63 -16.43 -16.89
CA VAL A 473 9.40 -15.65 -15.69
C VAL A 473 8.04 -14.97 -15.76
N LEU A 474 7.12 -15.39 -14.91
CA LEU A 474 5.80 -14.76 -14.71
C LEU A 474 5.83 -13.89 -13.47
N CYS A 475 5.09 -12.80 -13.48
CA CYS A 475 4.84 -11.96 -12.30
C CYS A 475 3.34 -11.73 -12.11
N ALA A 476 2.86 -11.99 -10.89
CA ALA A 476 1.48 -11.76 -10.51
C ALA A 476 1.26 -10.40 -9.83
N HIS A 477 2.34 -9.72 -9.44
CA HIS A 477 2.32 -8.46 -8.69
C HIS A 477 1.59 -8.53 -7.33
N GLY A 478 1.53 -9.73 -6.74
CA GLY A 478 0.93 -10.00 -5.45
C GLY A 478 0.96 -11.48 -5.09
N THR A 479 0.66 -11.77 -3.83
CA THR A 479 0.80 -13.11 -3.21
C THR A 479 -0.52 -13.63 -2.63
N ARG A 480 -1.62 -12.89 -2.74
CA ARG A 480 -2.92 -13.27 -2.18
C ARG A 480 -3.58 -14.38 -3.03
N PRO A 481 -4.55 -15.12 -2.48
CA PRO A 481 -5.21 -16.23 -3.17
C PRO A 481 -5.65 -15.91 -4.59
N LEU A 482 -6.23 -14.74 -4.83
CA LEU A 482 -6.65 -14.32 -6.17
C LEU A 482 -5.49 -14.29 -7.18
N HIS A 483 -4.31 -13.78 -6.79
CA HIS A 483 -3.14 -13.77 -7.67
C HIS A 483 -2.67 -15.19 -7.99
N LEU A 484 -2.67 -16.08 -6.98
CA LEU A 484 -2.26 -17.48 -7.14
C LEU A 484 -3.22 -18.25 -8.05
N GLN A 485 -4.52 -18.02 -7.91
CA GLN A 485 -5.55 -18.57 -8.79
C GLN A 485 -5.34 -18.16 -10.24
N ILE A 486 -5.08 -16.87 -10.51
CA ILE A 486 -4.85 -16.39 -11.86
C ILE A 486 -3.53 -16.92 -12.45
N LEU A 487 -2.47 -17.05 -11.65
CA LEU A 487 -1.24 -17.75 -12.09
C LEU A 487 -1.54 -19.20 -12.48
N ALA A 488 -2.34 -19.90 -11.70
CA ALA A 488 -2.75 -21.27 -12.03
C ALA A 488 -3.60 -21.30 -13.31
N GLU A 489 -4.53 -20.37 -13.54
CA GLU A 489 -5.27 -20.24 -14.80
C GLU A 489 -4.33 -20.07 -16.01
N VAL A 490 -3.26 -19.26 -15.85
CA VAL A 490 -2.25 -19.10 -16.90
C VAL A 490 -1.56 -20.43 -17.19
N LEU A 491 -1.11 -21.15 -16.16
CA LEU A 491 -0.39 -22.43 -16.31
C LEU A 491 -1.29 -23.57 -16.78
N ARG A 492 -2.60 -23.49 -16.58
CA ARG A 492 -3.59 -24.40 -17.17
C ARG A 492 -3.96 -24.00 -18.61
N GLY A 493 -3.47 -22.86 -19.11
CA GLY A 493 -3.78 -22.36 -20.46
C GLY A 493 -5.18 -21.77 -20.60
N GLU A 494 -5.87 -21.46 -19.51
CA GLU A 494 -7.22 -20.89 -19.47
C GLU A 494 -7.21 -19.39 -19.74
N THR A 495 -6.11 -18.72 -19.40
CA THR A 495 -5.88 -17.31 -19.68
C THR A 495 -4.45 -17.06 -20.18
N ARG A 496 -4.19 -15.89 -20.74
CA ARG A 496 -2.85 -15.49 -21.18
C ARG A 496 -2.34 -14.34 -20.32
N PRO A 497 -1.02 -14.28 -20.04
CA PRO A 497 -0.43 -13.10 -19.43
C PRO A 497 -0.52 -11.93 -20.39
N THR A 498 -1.20 -10.86 -19.98
CA THR A 498 -1.44 -9.67 -20.82
C THR A 498 -0.80 -8.42 -20.28
N GLY A 499 -0.39 -8.43 -19.01
CA GLY A 499 0.31 -7.32 -18.37
C GLY A 499 1.70 -7.09 -18.97
N GLY A 500 2.12 -5.83 -19.03
CA GLY A 500 3.46 -5.44 -19.44
C GLY A 500 4.41 -5.31 -18.25
N GLN A 501 5.63 -4.79 -18.50
CA GLN A 501 6.60 -4.48 -17.47
C GLN A 501 6.37 -3.04 -16.97
N PRO A 502 5.89 -2.83 -15.73
CA PRO A 502 5.52 -1.52 -15.22
C PRO A 502 6.71 -0.66 -14.76
N LEU A 503 7.93 -1.19 -14.82
CA LEU A 503 9.19 -0.57 -14.33
C LEU A 503 10.03 0.01 -15.44
#